data_1faf06b123f4fedec37ef07f1f7203e2
#
_entry.id   1faf06b123f4fedec37ef07f1f7203e2
#
_cell.length_a   1.000
_cell.length_b   1.000
_cell.length_c   1.000
_cell.angle_alpha   90.00
_cell.angle_beta   90.00
_cell.angle_gamma   90.00
#
_symmetry.space_group_name_H-M   'P 1'
#
loop_
_entity.id
_entity.type
_entity.pdbx_description
1 polymer ?
#
loop_
_entity_poly.entity_id
_entity_poly.type
_entity_poly.pdbx_seq_one_letter_code
_entity_poly.pdbx_strand_id
1 'polypeptide(L)'
;MLNNQLKSDLHKQQLLPILNTTNLESDIARLKKYLNQNKSIEYIEITLREKESFSIAVELKKYFSDCKFGLGSVLTKEDLIRGQDHNFNFYVSPGIIEEILEMKNPSYIPGAETVSEFIHLNKKGYEIIKFFPANLNGEYKKLQSIKNILRNIKFIPTGGVNKDNINKYLDLKNVLCVGTSNFEEF
;
A
#
# COMPACT_ATOMS: atom_id res chain seq x y z
N MET A 1 -12.58 -6.58 -7.86
CA MET A 1 -12.59 -5.09 -8.04
C MET A 1 -12.31 -4.47 -6.69
N LEU A 2 -11.34 -3.56 -6.60
CA LEU A 2 -11.07 -2.84 -5.35
C LEU A 2 -12.28 -1.98 -4.97
N ASN A 3 -12.50 -1.81 -3.66
CA ASN A 3 -13.50 -0.90 -3.13
C ASN A 3 -13.30 0.51 -3.74
N ASN A 4 -14.32 1.04 -4.42
CA ASN A 4 -14.24 2.34 -5.12
C ASN A 4 -13.91 3.51 -4.19
N GLN A 5 -14.35 3.45 -2.93
CA GLN A 5 -14.05 4.47 -1.93
C GLN A 5 -12.56 4.47 -1.60
N LEU A 6 -11.96 3.31 -1.31
CA LEU A 6 -10.53 3.17 -1.04
C LEU A 6 -9.69 3.71 -2.22
N LYS A 7 -10.08 3.37 -3.46
CA LYS A 7 -9.41 3.85 -4.68
C LYS A 7 -9.44 5.38 -4.77
N SER A 8 -10.61 5.99 -4.56
CA SER A 8 -10.80 7.44 -4.61
C SER A 8 -9.99 8.16 -3.54
N ASP A 9 -10.01 7.63 -2.32
CA ASP A 9 -9.36 8.25 -1.18
C ASP A 9 -7.83 8.17 -1.29
N LEU A 10 -7.27 7.02 -1.69
CA LEU A 10 -5.84 6.87 -1.96
C LEU A 10 -5.37 7.80 -3.09
N HIS A 11 -6.19 8.00 -4.12
CA HIS A 11 -5.86 8.95 -5.19
C HIS A 11 -5.80 10.40 -4.70
N LYS A 12 -6.73 10.80 -3.85
CA LYS A 12 -6.74 12.15 -3.24
C LYS A 12 -5.57 12.34 -2.28
N GLN A 13 -5.26 11.31 -1.51
CA GLN A 13 -4.18 11.35 -0.52
C GLN A 13 -2.79 11.41 -1.16
N GLN A 14 -2.61 10.82 -2.34
CA GLN A 14 -1.37 10.77 -3.15
C GLN A 14 -0.19 10.04 -2.51
N LEU A 15 -0.02 10.06 -1.20
CA LEU A 15 1.05 9.39 -0.48
C LEU A 15 0.45 8.45 0.56
N LEU A 16 0.79 7.16 0.48
CA LEU A 16 0.45 6.13 1.46
C LEU A 16 1.64 5.93 2.40
N PRO A 17 1.57 6.43 3.65
CA PRO A 17 2.59 6.16 4.66
C PRO A 17 2.62 4.68 4.98
N ILE A 18 3.83 4.10 5.02
CA ILE A 18 4.06 2.69 5.37
C ILE A 18 4.88 2.63 6.65
N LEU A 19 4.23 2.22 7.72
CA LEU A 19 4.87 2.06 9.02
C LEU A 19 5.46 0.65 9.14
N ASN A 20 6.80 0.59 9.25
CA ASN A 20 7.48 -0.58 9.76
C ASN A 20 7.50 -0.46 11.29
N THR A 21 6.82 -1.37 11.95
CA THR A 21 6.68 -1.32 13.42
C THR A 21 8.00 -1.59 14.13
N THR A 22 8.17 -0.93 15.24
CA THR A 22 9.32 -1.13 16.17
C THR A 22 8.82 -1.50 17.56
N ASN A 23 8.18 -0.56 18.23
CA ASN A 23 7.43 -0.77 19.46
C ASN A 23 6.28 0.24 19.54
N LEU A 24 5.25 -0.09 20.29
CA LEU A 24 4.00 0.67 20.30
C LEU A 24 4.19 2.15 20.69
N GLU A 25 4.97 2.42 21.72
CA GLU A 25 5.16 3.80 22.23
C GLU A 25 5.87 4.69 21.20
N SER A 26 6.95 4.18 20.60
CA SER A 26 7.69 4.88 19.55
C SER A 26 6.83 5.10 18.31
N ASP A 27 6.07 4.07 17.90
CA ASP A 27 5.23 4.14 16.70
C ASP A 27 4.05 5.11 16.90
N ILE A 28 3.45 5.18 18.09
CA ILE A 28 2.47 6.23 18.44
C ILE A 28 3.10 7.62 18.31
N ALA A 29 4.29 7.82 18.89
CA ALA A 29 4.95 9.14 18.86
C ALA A 29 5.26 9.58 17.41
N ARG A 30 5.78 8.66 16.57
CA ARG A 30 6.07 8.91 15.15
C ARG A 30 4.81 9.28 14.36
N LEU A 31 3.77 8.47 14.46
CA LEU A 31 2.51 8.73 13.75
C LEU A 31 1.84 10.01 14.23
N LYS A 32 1.82 10.26 15.55
CA LYS A 32 1.24 11.49 16.11
C LYS A 32 1.94 12.74 15.58
N LYS A 33 3.28 12.73 15.55
CA LYS A 33 4.07 13.84 15.01
C LYS A 33 3.74 14.04 13.53
N TYR A 34 3.74 12.97 12.73
CA TYR A 34 3.47 13.05 11.30
C TYR A 34 2.05 13.53 10.98
N LEU A 35 1.03 12.95 11.61
CA LEU A 35 -0.38 13.29 11.39
C LEU A 35 -0.74 14.71 11.85
N ASN A 36 -0.03 15.25 12.85
CA ASN A 36 -0.21 16.65 13.26
C ASN A 36 0.19 17.63 12.14
N GLN A 37 1.17 17.29 11.34
CA GLN A 37 1.66 18.10 10.22
C GLN A 37 0.92 17.81 8.90
N ASN A 38 0.34 16.61 8.75
CA ASN A 38 -0.24 16.09 7.51
C ASN A 38 -1.71 15.72 7.70
N LYS A 39 -2.59 16.71 7.89
CA LYS A 39 -4.02 16.51 8.20
C LYS A 39 -4.85 15.84 7.12
N SER A 40 -4.35 15.78 5.89
CA SER A 40 -5.01 15.11 4.76
C SER A 40 -4.77 13.60 4.72
N ILE A 41 -3.90 13.07 5.57
CA ILE A 41 -3.58 11.64 5.64
C ILE A 41 -4.62 10.93 6.49
N GLU A 42 -5.35 10.01 5.86
CA GLU A 42 -6.34 9.15 6.51
C GLU A 42 -5.94 7.67 6.46
N TYR A 43 -5.28 7.23 5.38
CA TYR A 43 -4.90 5.84 5.13
C TYR A 43 -3.42 5.61 5.44
N ILE A 44 -3.13 4.57 6.21
CA ILE A 44 -1.77 4.19 6.64
C ILE A 44 -1.63 2.68 6.50
N GLU A 45 -0.56 2.21 5.86
CA GLU A 45 -0.17 0.79 5.81
C GLU A 45 0.73 0.47 7.00
N ILE A 46 0.45 -0.62 7.74
CA ILE A 46 1.33 -1.16 8.79
C ILE A 46 1.84 -2.53 8.32
N THR A 47 3.16 -2.72 8.26
CA THR A 47 3.75 -3.96 7.75
C THR A 47 3.83 -5.05 8.82
N LEU A 48 3.53 -6.30 8.43
CA LEU A 48 3.61 -7.49 9.27
C LEU A 48 4.99 -8.17 9.12
N ARG A 49 6.07 -7.47 9.46
CA ARG A 49 7.44 -7.99 9.27
C ARG A 49 8.03 -8.60 10.52
N GLU A 50 7.61 -8.13 11.68
CA GLU A 50 8.10 -8.58 12.97
C GLU A 50 7.01 -9.36 13.71
N LYS A 51 7.41 -10.21 14.63
CA LYS A 51 6.48 -11.07 15.40
C LYS A 51 5.36 -10.29 16.08
N GLU A 52 5.68 -9.12 16.63
CA GLU A 52 4.74 -8.27 17.37
C GLU A 52 4.00 -7.27 16.49
N SER A 53 4.28 -7.21 15.16
CA SER A 53 3.71 -6.20 14.26
C SER A 53 2.19 -6.20 14.27
N PHE A 54 1.56 -7.38 14.32
CA PHE A 54 0.11 -7.46 14.30
C PHE A 54 -0.52 -6.91 15.59
N SER A 55 0.01 -7.25 16.77
CA SER A 55 -0.49 -6.73 18.05
C SER A 55 -0.32 -5.22 18.14
N ILE A 56 0.83 -4.71 17.70
CA ILE A 56 1.09 -3.27 17.60
C ILE A 56 0.09 -2.60 16.65
N ALA A 57 -0.18 -3.19 15.47
CA ALA A 57 -1.14 -2.66 14.50
C ALA A 57 -2.56 -2.55 15.08
N VAL A 58 -3.00 -3.53 15.84
CA VAL A 58 -4.31 -3.51 16.54
C VAL A 58 -4.38 -2.36 17.55
N GLU A 59 -3.34 -2.15 18.34
CA GLU A 59 -3.29 -1.06 19.33
C GLU A 59 -3.19 0.33 18.67
N LEU A 60 -2.39 0.47 17.59
CA LEU A 60 -2.32 1.71 16.81
C LEU A 60 -3.68 2.07 16.21
N LYS A 61 -4.40 1.09 15.67
CA LYS A 61 -5.75 1.29 15.12
C LYS A 61 -6.73 1.77 16.19
N LYS A 62 -6.64 1.28 17.42
CA LYS A 62 -7.47 1.76 18.54
C LYS A 62 -7.09 3.19 18.94
N TYR A 63 -5.79 3.49 18.98
CA TYR A 63 -5.29 4.79 19.41
C TYR A 63 -5.62 5.91 18.40
N PHE A 64 -5.53 5.63 17.10
CA PHE A 64 -5.82 6.58 16.02
C PHE A 64 -7.14 6.21 15.32
N SER A 65 -8.26 6.31 16.06
CA SER A 65 -9.59 5.88 15.58
C SER A 65 -10.07 6.60 14.31
N ASP A 66 -9.58 7.80 14.05
CA ASP A 66 -9.94 8.59 12.87
C ASP A 66 -9.17 8.17 11.61
N CYS A 67 -8.12 7.34 11.77
CA CYS A 67 -7.33 6.83 10.67
C CYS A 67 -7.84 5.46 10.18
N LYS A 68 -7.64 5.21 8.90
CA LYS A 68 -7.94 3.95 8.23
C LYS A 68 -6.66 3.15 8.03
N PHE A 69 -6.53 2.06 8.75
CA PHE A 69 -5.33 1.24 8.71
C PHE A 69 -5.47 0.02 7.80
N GLY A 70 -4.44 -0.21 7.00
CA GLY A 70 -4.25 -1.45 6.26
C GLY A 70 -3.07 -2.25 6.76
N LEU A 71 -3.08 -3.54 6.47
CA LEU A 71 -1.96 -4.44 6.74
C LEU A 71 -1.12 -4.63 5.47
N GLY A 72 0.18 -4.37 5.59
CA GLY A 72 1.19 -4.66 4.57
C GLY A 72 2.00 -5.91 4.90
N SER A 73 2.73 -6.42 3.91
CA SER A 73 3.45 -7.70 4.02
C SER A 73 2.54 -8.88 4.39
N VAL A 74 1.30 -8.85 3.89
CA VAL A 74 0.35 -9.97 4.01
C VAL A 74 0.84 -11.09 3.09
N LEU A 75 1.29 -12.20 3.66
CA LEU A 75 1.91 -13.30 2.93
C LEU A 75 1.09 -14.58 2.92
N THR A 76 0.10 -14.68 3.80
CA THR A 76 -0.75 -15.87 3.93
C THR A 76 -2.23 -15.50 3.95
N LYS A 77 -3.06 -16.47 3.64
CA LYS A 77 -4.51 -16.36 3.78
C LYS A 77 -4.92 -16.07 5.24
N GLU A 78 -4.20 -16.68 6.18
CA GLU A 78 -4.40 -16.51 7.62
C GLU A 78 -4.16 -15.06 8.05
N ASP A 79 -3.11 -14.40 7.54
CA ASP A 79 -2.85 -12.97 7.80
C ASP A 79 -4.02 -12.11 7.35
N LEU A 80 -4.56 -12.40 6.16
CA LEU A 80 -5.69 -11.65 5.62
C LEU A 80 -6.95 -11.85 6.47
N ILE A 81 -7.29 -13.12 6.81
CA ILE A 81 -8.45 -13.44 7.65
C ILE A 81 -8.32 -12.78 9.02
N ARG A 82 -7.17 -12.91 9.66
CA ARG A 82 -6.89 -12.27 10.95
C ARG A 82 -7.06 -10.75 10.88
N GLY A 83 -6.62 -10.14 9.78
CA GLY A 83 -6.84 -8.72 9.54
C GLY A 83 -8.33 -8.36 9.38
N GLN A 84 -9.11 -9.19 8.70
CA GLN A 84 -10.56 -9.01 8.55
C GLN A 84 -11.28 -9.08 9.89
N ASP A 85 -10.94 -10.07 10.73
CA ASP A 85 -11.51 -10.25 12.07
C ASP A 85 -11.27 -9.04 12.99
N HIS A 86 -10.18 -8.30 12.74
CA HIS A 86 -9.85 -7.06 13.46
C HIS A 86 -10.27 -5.79 12.70
N ASN A 87 -11.07 -5.92 11.61
CA ASN A 87 -11.63 -4.82 10.83
C ASN A 87 -10.56 -3.85 10.26
N PHE A 88 -9.44 -4.36 9.75
CA PHE A 88 -8.52 -3.54 8.97
C PHE A 88 -9.14 -3.15 7.63
N ASN A 89 -8.80 -1.97 7.12
CA ASN A 89 -9.50 -1.36 5.99
C ASN A 89 -9.02 -1.86 4.62
N PHE A 90 -7.75 -2.30 4.53
CA PHE A 90 -7.16 -2.84 3.30
C PHE A 90 -5.97 -3.74 3.60
N TYR A 91 -5.55 -4.50 2.60
CA TYR A 91 -4.50 -5.53 2.72
C TYR A 91 -3.56 -5.44 1.53
N VAL A 92 -2.26 -5.53 1.77
CA VAL A 92 -1.24 -5.36 0.73
C VAL A 92 -0.21 -6.48 0.83
N SER A 93 0.05 -7.18 -0.25
CA SER A 93 1.17 -8.12 -0.35
C SER A 93 2.35 -7.52 -1.13
N PRO A 94 3.59 -7.99 -0.88
CA PRO A 94 4.75 -7.55 -1.65
C PRO A 94 4.81 -8.18 -3.06
N GLY A 95 4.12 -9.28 -3.28
CA GLY A 95 4.06 -10.06 -4.52
C GLY A 95 2.71 -10.74 -4.70
N ILE A 96 2.64 -11.65 -5.67
CA ILE A 96 1.44 -12.44 -5.95
C ILE A 96 1.33 -13.59 -4.95
N ILE A 97 0.21 -13.66 -4.25
CA ILE A 97 -0.14 -14.76 -3.34
C ILE A 97 -1.44 -15.38 -3.86
N GLU A 98 -1.33 -16.49 -4.59
CA GLU A 98 -2.46 -17.09 -5.31
C GLU A 98 -3.65 -17.42 -4.40
N GLU A 99 -3.39 -17.98 -3.21
CA GLU A 99 -4.45 -18.31 -2.25
C GLU A 99 -5.25 -17.08 -1.77
N ILE A 100 -4.60 -15.90 -1.71
CA ILE A 100 -5.27 -14.64 -1.37
C ILE A 100 -6.04 -14.09 -2.56
N LEU A 101 -5.49 -14.21 -3.79
CA LEU A 101 -6.20 -13.81 -4.99
C LEU A 101 -7.52 -14.57 -5.17
N GLU A 102 -7.55 -15.86 -4.81
CA GLU A 102 -8.74 -16.70 -4.88
C GLU A 102 -9.86 -16.25 -3.92
N MET A 103 -9.51 -15.59 -2.81
CA MET A 103 -10.49 -15.03 -1.88
C MET A 103 -11.28 -13.84 -2.44
N LYS A 104 -10.79 -13.22 -3.51
CA LYS A 104 -11.43 -12.06 -4.18
C LYS A 104 -11.80 -10.92 -3.23
N ASN A 105 -10.98 -10.70 -2.20
CA ASN A 105 -11.23 -9.64 -1.23
C ASN A 105 -11.20 -8.26 -1.91
N PRO A 106 -12.26 -7.43 -1.78
CA PRO A 106 -12.36 -6.14 -2.47
C PRO A 106 -11.44 -5.04 -1.90
N SER A 107 -10.73 -5.31 -0.83
CA SER A 107 -9.76 -4.38 -0.21
C SER A 107 -8.32 -4.91 -0.29
N TYR A 108 -8.07 -5.94 -1.12
CA TYR A 108 -6.74 -6.50 -1.31
C TYR A 108 -6.01 -5.90 -2.51
N ILE A 109 -4.77 -5.49 -2.29
CA ILE A 109 -3.85 -4.89 -3.26
C ILE A 109 -2.64 -5.83 -3.43
N PRO A 110 -2.59 -6.64 -4.49
CA PRO A 110 -1.45 -7.52 -4.77
C PRO A 110 -0.22 -6.73 -5.20
N GLY A 111 0.96 -7.24 -4.82
CA GLY A 111 2.24 -6.74 -5.31
C GLY A 111 2.69 -7.46 -6.59
N ALA A 112 3.46 -6.77 -7.41
CA ALA A 112 4.13 -7.32 -8.58
C ALA A 112 5.24 -6.40 -9.09
N GLU A 113 6.14 -6.93 -9.92
CA GLU A 113 7.26 -6.15 -10.48
C GLU A 113 7.41 -6.27 -12.01
N THR A 114 6.87 -7.32 -12.63
CA THR A 114 7.03 -7.59 -14.05
C THR A 114 5.76 -7.33 -14.86
N VAL A 115 5.92 -7.05 -16.15
CA VAL A 115 4.79 -6.86 -17.08
C VAL A 115 3.91 -8.11 -17.15
N SER A 116 4.51 -9.32 -17.10
CA SER A 116 3.76 -10.58 -17.13
C SER A 116 2.87 -10.72 -15.89
N GLU A 117 3.36 -10.38 -14.73
CA GLU A 117 2.59 -10.38 -13.48
C GLU A 117 1.47 -9.34 -13.51
N PHE A 118 1.72 -8.13 -14.04
CA PHE A 118 0.69 -7.12 -14.21
C PHE A 118 -0.45 -7.61 -15.11
N ILE A 119 -0.12 -8.27 -16.24
CA ILE A 119 -1.10 -8.86 -17.13
C ILE A 119 -1.88 -9.98 -16.44
N HIS A 120 -1.19 -10.85 -15.69
CA HIS A 120 -1.81 -11.92 -14.92
C HIS A 120 -2.82 -11.39 -13.90
N LEU A 121 -2.44 -10.42 -13.08
CA LEU A 121 -3.31 -9.78 -12.11
C LEU A 121 -4.51 -9.08 -12.75
N ASN A 122 -4.28 -8.39 -13.87
CA ASN A 122 -5.36 -7.73 -14.60
C ASN A 122 -6.39 -8.72 -15.15
N LYS A 123 -5.95 -9.87 -15.68
CA LYS A 123 -6.84 -10.95 -16.11
C LYS A 123 -7.66 -11.54 -14.96
N LYS A 124 -7.13 -11.51 -13.73
CA LYS A 124 -7.85 -11.92 -12.51
C LYS A 124 -8.78 -10.82 -11.96
N GLY A 125 -8.83 -9.63 -12.59
CA GLY A 125 -9.71 -8.51 -12.23
C GLY A 125 -9.09 -7.49 -11.28
N TYR A 126 -7.79 -7.57 -11.00
CA TYR A 126 -7.08 -6.58 -10.18
C TYR A 126 -6.65 -5.40 -11.03
N GLU A 127 -7.20 -4.22 -10.73
CA GLU A 127 -6.90 -2.96 -11.43
C GLU A 127 -5.90 -2.09 -10.67
N ILE A 128 -5.63 -2.39 -9.40
CA ILE A 128 -4.65 -1.69 -8.58
C ILE A 128 -3.60 -2.69 -8.13
N ILE A 129 -2.34 -2.33 -8.39
CA ILE A 129 -1.18 -3.19 -8.14
C ILE A 129 -0.11 -2.38 -7.43
N LYS A 130 0.41 -2.91 -6.32
CA LYS A 130 1.63 -2.39 -5.70
C LYS A 130 2.81 -2.76 -6.58
N PHE A 131 3.47 -1.75 -7.17
CA PHE A 131 4.72 -1.95 -7.91
C PHE A 131 5.90 -1.94 -6.92
N PHE A 132 6.45 -3.12 -6.66
CA PHE A 132 7.44 -3.30 -5.59
C PHE A 132 8.49 -4.37 -5.96
N PRO A 133 9.79 -4.14 -5.63
CA PRO A 133 10.38 -2.87 -5.18
C PRO A 133 10.64 -1.92 -6.36
N ALA A 134 10.08 -0.71 -6.33
CA ALA A 134 10.06 0.18 -7.49
C ALA A 134 11.46 0.65 -7.91
N ASN A 135 12.33 0.99 -6.95
CA ASN A 135 13.69 1.48 -7.20
C ASN A 135 14.61 0.45 -7.87
N LEU A 136 14.37 -0.86 -7.63
CA LEU A 136 15.16 -1.92 -8.22
C LEU A 136 14.63 -2.37 -9.59
N ASN A 137 13.42 -1.96 -9.96
CA ASN A 137 12.69 -2.44 -11.13
C ASN A 137 12.42 -1.38 -12.21
N GLY A 138 13.32 -0.41 -12.36
CA GLY A 138 13.26 0.61 -13.41
C GLY A 138 12.38 1.81 -13.06
N GLU A 139 11.93 1.95 -11.81
CA GLU A 139 11.30 3.14 -11.26
C GLU A 139 10.10 3.65 -12.10
N TYR A 140 9.88 4.97 -12.08
CA TYR A 140 8.87 5.65 -12.89
C TYR A 140 9.03 5.42 -14.39
N LYS A 141 10.26 5.18 -14.89
CA LYS A 141 10.54 4.93 -16.32
C LYS A 141 9.85 3.66 -16.82
N LYS A 142 9.83 2.57 -16.03
CA LYS A 142 9.07 1.36 -16.37
C LYS A 142 7.58 1.67 -16.48
N LEU A 143 7.01 2.33 -15.49
CA LEU A 143 5.57 2.68 -15.49
C LEU A 143 5.22 3.61 -16.64
N GLN A 144 6.10 4.56 -16.98
CA GLN A 144 5.93 5.44 -18.13
C GLN A 144 5.90 4.67 -19.45
N SER A 145 6.77 3.67 -19.61
CA SER A 145 6.87 2.88 -20.86
C SER A 145 5.63 2.01 -21.11
N ILE A 146 4.97 1.51 -20.06
CA ILE A 146 3.83 0.59 -20.17
C ILE A 146 2.46 1.29 -20.08
N LYS A 147 2.39 2.60 -19.83
CA LYS A 147 1.13 3.33 -19.57
C LYS A 147 0.07 3.19 -20.66
N ASN A 148 0.51 3.06 -21.92
CA ASN A 148 -0.38 2.92 -23.07
C ASN A 148 -0.74 1.46 -23.36
N ILE A 149 -0.02 0.51 -22.78
CA ILE A 149 -0.23 -0.94 -22.96
C ILE A 149 -1.22 -1.45 -21.91
N LEU A 150 -1.02 -1.04 -20.63
CA LEU A 150 -1.81 -1.49 -19.48
C LEU A 150 -2.72 -0.36 -18.97
N ARG A 151 -3.65 0.10 -19.82
CA ARG A 151 -4.47 1.31 -19.58
C ARG A 151 -5.41 1.20 -18.37
N ASN A 152 -5.85 -0.02 -18.04
CA ASN A 152 -6.81 -0.27 -16.96
C ASN A 152 -6.14 -0.49 -15.61
N ILE A 153 -4.79 -0.51 -15.55
CA ILE A 153 -4.06 -0.72 -14.30
C ILE A 153 -3.63 0.63 -13.73
N LYS A 154 -3.80 0.76 -12.43
CA LYS A 154 -3.23 1.83 -11.60
C LYS A 154 -2.19 1.23 -10.66
N PHE A 155 -1.05 1.89 -10.54
CA PHE A 155 0.05 1.42 -9.73
C PHE A 155 0.18 2.22 -8.44
N ILE A 156 0.65 1.53 -7.39
CA ILE A 156 1.16 2.13 -6.15
C ILE A 156 2.65 1.79 -6.08
N PRO A 157 3.53 2.60 -6.71
CA PRO A 157 4.97 2.38 -6.62
C PRO A 157 5.43 2.53 -5.18
N THR A 158 6.20 1.53 -4.74
CA THR A 158 6.70 1.42 -3.37
C THR A 158 8.13 0.89 -3.39
N GLY A 159 8.97 1.43 -2.50
CA GLY A 159 10.41 1.13 -2.45
C GLY A 159 11.24 2.22 -3.14
N GLY A 160 12.06 2.91 -2.35
CA GLY A 160 12.95 3.99 -2.82
C GLY A 160 12.23 5.30 -3.20
N VAL A 161 10.95 5.45 -2.87
CA VAL A 161 10.24 6.73 -3.06
C VAL A 161 10.68 7.74 -2.00
N ASN A 162 11.08 8.93 -2.46
CA ASN A 162 11.59 10.04 -1.65
C ASN A 162 11.16 11.40 -2.25
N LYS A 163 11.54 12.50 -1.61
CA LYS A 163 11.20 13.86 -2.07
C LYS A 163 11.70 14.18 -3.50
N ASP A 164 12.82 13.62 -3.93
CA ASP A 164 13.43 13.94 -5.22
C ASP A 164 12.73 13.24 -6.39
N ASN A 165 12.03 12.13 -6.12
CA ASN A 165 11.43 11.31 -7.16
C ASN A 165 9.90 11.21 -7.10
N ILE A 166 9.25 11.61 -6.01
CA ILE A 166 7.79 11.47 -5.82
C ILE A 166 6.99 12.07 -6.98
N ASN A 167 7.33 13.28 -7.42
CA ASN A 167 6.60 13.94 -8.50
C ASN A 167 6.74 13.22 -9.84
N LYS A 168 7.90 12.57 -10.09
CA LYS A 168 8.11 11.76 -11.30
C LYS A 168 7.15 10.56 -11.37
N TYR A 169 6.71 10.06 -10.23
CA TYR A 169 5.67 9.03 -10.15
C TYR A 169 4.26 9.63 -10.25
N LEU A 170 3.96 10.67 -9.47
CA LEU A 170 2.61 11.24 -9.40
C LEU A 170 2.16 11.92 -10.70
N ASP A 171 3.08 12.39 -11.54
CA ASP A 171 2.81 12.92 -12.88
C ASP A 171 2.33 11.85 -13.87
N LEU A 172 2.47 10.56 -13.54
CA LEU A 172 2.07 9.47 -14.41
C LEU A 172 0.59 9.13 -14.21
N LYS A 173 -0.20 9.22 -15.28
CA LYS A 173 -1.66 8.91 -15.25
C LYS A 173 -2.00 7.49 -14.79
N ASN A 174 -1.07 6.54 -14.88
CA ASN A 174 -1.24 5.17 -14.41
C ASN A 174 -0.74 4.94 -12.97
N VAL A 175 -0.34 5.99 -12.26
CA VAL A 175 -0.05 5.94 -10.82
C VAL A 175 -1.26 6.44 -10.05
N LEU A 176 -1.64 5.73 -9.00
CA LEU A 176 -2.76 6.07 -8.12
C LEU A 176 -2.30 6.98 -6.97
N CYS A 177 -1.30 6.51 -6.27
CA CYS A 177 -0.58 7.17 -5.19
C CYS A 177 0.80 6.50 -5.08
N VAL A 178 1.67 6.98 -4.20
CA VAL A 178 2.96 6.36 -3.90
C VAL A 178 2.99 5.82 -2.49
N GLY A 179 3.69 4.70 -2.26
CA GLY A 179 3.92 4.13 -0.93
C GLY A 179 5.36 4.38 -0.47
N THR A 180 5.54 4.87 0.76
CA THR A 180 6.88 5.07 1.32
C THR A 180 6.95 4.80 2.82
N SER A 181 8.04 4.15 3.24
CA SER A 181 8.37 3.99 4.67
C SER A 181 9.12 5.20 5.24
N ASN A 182 9.63 6.09 4.39
CA ASN A 182 10.26 7.35 4.77
C ASN A 182 9.25 8.51 4.79
N PHE A 183 8.00 8.23 5.16
CA PHE A 183 6.91 9.20 5.12
C PHE A 183 7.17 10.43 6.00
N GLU A 184 7.97 10.29 7.06
CA GLU A 184 8.34 11.38 7.97
C GLU A 184 9.21 12.48 7.29
N GLU A 185 9.73 12.20 6.10
CA GLU A 185 10.45 13.20 5.30
C GLU A 185 9.51 14.15 4.54
N PHE A 186 8.24 13.81 4.40
CA PHE A 186 7.21 14.56 3.68
C PHE A 186 6.34 15.36 4.63
#